data_852d21315232393b6061707d1e611067
#
_entry.id   852d21315232393b6061707d1e611067
#
_cell.length_a   1.000
_cell.length_b   1.000
_cell.length_c   1.000
_cell.angle_alpha   90.00
_cell.angle_beta   90.00
_cell.angle_gamma   90.00
#
_symmetry.space_group_name_H-M   'P 1'
#
loop_
_entity.id
_entity.type
_entity.pdbx_description
1 polymer ?
#
loop_
_entity_poly.entity_id
_entity_poly.type
_entity_poly.pdbx_seq_one_letter_code
_entity_poly.pdbx_strand_id
1 'polypeptide(L)'
;QAGIPPKYMYSKFKVVRDRESEIKYESDDYIFVHDDETRGMKIDVSNKDVFRVTEERLKDRPNIFDYLTVIENAKEVHCMDSCYAWMINMIEIGNPSKNFLHLDIKGNYTPRMVKTVFGNDIWTYT
;
A
#
# COMPACT_ATOMS: atom_id res chain seq x y z
N GLN A 1 -12.21 5.92 20.53
CA GLN A 1 -11.35 6.69 21.40
C GLN A 1 -11.56 8.18 21.20
N ALA A 2 -12.56 8.66 21.91
CA ALA A 2 -12.92 10.05 21.85
C ALA A 2 -11.74 10.93 22.27
N GLY A 3 -11.48 11.99 21.53
CA GLY A 3 -10.47 12.97 21.87
C GLY A 3 -9.07 12.70 21.32
N ILE A 4 -8.80 11.52 20.70
CA ILE A 4 -7.52 11.22 20.08
C ILE A 4 -7.64 11.40 18.56
N PRO A 5 -6.92 12.35 17.94
CA PRO A 5 -6.95 12.49 16.49
C PRO A 5 -6.41 11.24 15.80
N PRO A 6 -6.98 10.83 14.65
CA PRO A 6 -6.48 9.65 13.92
C PRO A 6 -4.99 9.73 13.59
N LYS A 7 -4.49 10.89 13.22
CA LYS A 7 -3.06 11.08 12.93
C LYS A 7 -2.19 10.76 14.15
N TYR A 8 -2.61 11.19 15.33
CA TYR A 8 -1.87 10.93 16.57
C TYR A 8 -1.85 9.41 16.88
N MET A 9 -2.97 8.74 16.70
CA MET A 9 -3.06 7.28 16.92
C MET A 9 -2.07 6.54 16.03
N TYR A 10 -2.04 6.88 14.75
CA TYR A 10 -1.18 6.19 13.77
C TYR A 10 0.30 6.54 13.97
N SER A 11 0.62 7.75 14.40
CA SER A 11 2.01 8.12 14.67
C SER A 11 2.62 7.36 15.84
N LYS A 12 1.78 6.77 16.70
CA LYS A 12 2.24 5.91 17.81
C LYS A 12 2.40 4.46 17.40
N PHE A 13 1.95 4.08 16.22
CA PHE A 13 2.04 2.70 15.75
C PHE A 13 3.48 2.35 15.40
N LYS A 14 3.95 1.23 15.93
CA LYS A 14 5.31 0.73 15.67
C LYS A 14 5.24 -0.73 15.25
N VAL A 15 6.03 -1.07 14.23
CA VAL A 15 6.14 -2.44 13.72
C VAL A 15 7.56 -2.93 13.97
N VAL A 16 7.67 -4.11 14.60
CA VAL A 16 8.94 -4.81 14.70
C VAL A 16 9.09 -5.66 13.44
N ARG A 17 10.05 -5.31 12.60
CA ARG A 17 10.24 -5.94 11.31
C ARG A 17 11.23 -7.11 11.39
N ASP A 18 10.91 -8.16 10.65
CA ASP A 18 11.85 -9.25 10.38
C ASP A 18 12.31 -9.15 8.92
N ARG A 19 13.32 -8.31 8.68
CA ARG A 19 13.78 -7.99 7.33
C ARG A 19 14.34 -9.20 6.60
N GLU A 20 14.85 -10.20 7.32
CA GLU A 20 15.39 -11.41 6.70
C GLU A 20 14.30 -12.29 6.10
N SER A 21 13.14 -12.37 6.75
CA SER A 21 12.02 -13.17 6.27
C SER A 21 11.13 -12.43 5.28
N GLU A 22 11.28 -11.11 5.13
CA GLU A 22 10.50 -10.35 4.18
C GLU A 22 10.86 -10.73 2.74
N ILE A 23 9.86 -10.63 1.85
CA ILE A 23 10.01 -10.96 0.43
C ILE A 23 11.04 -10.02 -0.21
N LYS A 24 11.95 -10.61 -1.00
CA LYS A 24 12.93 -9.87 -1.79
C LYS A 24 12.56 -10.03 -3.27
N TYR A 25 12.63 -8.93 -4.01
CA TYR A 25 12.38 -8.94 -5.45
C TYR A 25 13.65 -8.47 -6.15
N GLU A 26 14.11 -9.23 -7.13
CA GLU A 26 15.43 -9.03 -7.74
C GLU A 26 15.49 -7.94 -8.81
N SER A 27 14.43 -7.18 -8.99
CA SER A 27 14.41 -6.08 -9.95
C SER A 27 14.70 -4.76 -9.27
N ASP A 28 15.44 -3.88 -9.94
CA ASP A 28 15.75 -2.53 -9.45
C ASP A 28 14.76 -1.48 -9.98
N ASP A 29 13.92 -1.83 -10.95
CA ASP A 29 13.02 -0.88 -11.60
C ASP A 29 11.65 -1.52 -11.81
N TYR A 30 10.89 -1.60 -10.73
CA TYR A 30 9.58 -2.23 -10.76
C TYR A 30 8.54 -1.37 -10.04
N ILE A 31 7.27 -1.65 -10.35
CA ILE A 31 6.12 -1.05 -9.69
C ILE A 31 5.45 -2.09 -8.79
N PHE A 32 5.16 -1.71 -7.56
CA PHE A 32 4.36 -2.55 -6.65
C PHE A 32 2.87 -2.25 -6.86
N VAL A 33 2.07 -3.29 -7.01
CA VAL A 33 0.62 -3.17 -7.18
C VAL A 33 -0.12 -4.08 -6.22
N HIS A 34 -1.05 -3.52 -5.46
CA HIS A 34 -2.02 -4.29 -4.70
C HIS A 34 -3.44 -3.94 -5.17
N ASP A 35 -4.09 -4.90 -5.81
CA ASP A 35 -5.46 -4.80 -6.28
C ASP A 35 -6.17 -6.15 -6.08
N ASP A 36 -7.38 -6.29 -6.61
CA ASP A 36 -8.13 -7.54 -6.50
C ASP A 36 -8.75 -7.90 -7.86
N GLU A 37 -7.96 -8.55 -8.70
CA GLU A 37 -8.40 -8.97 -10.03
C GLU A 37 -9.57 -9.94 -9.99
N THR A 38 -9.68 -10.76 -8.95
CA THR A 38 -10.74 -11.76 -8.85
C THR A 38 -12.12 -11.12 -8.72
N ARG A 39 -12.18 -9.88 -8.22
CA ARG A 39 -13.42 -9.10 -8.12
C ARG A 39 -13.50 -7.99 -9.16
N GLY A 40 -12.67 -8.04 -10.20
CA GLY A 40 -12.66 -7.04 -11.25
C GLY A 40 -12.04 -5.71 -10.87
N MET A 41 -11.33 -5.66 -9.76
CA MET A 41 -10.68 -4.44 -9.27
C MET A 41 -9.20 -4.46 -9.66
N LYS A 42 -8.93 -4.24 -10.94
CA LYS A 42 -7.56 -4.28 -11.46
C LYS A 42 -7.01 -2.89 -11.68
N ILE A 43 -5.82 -2.66 -11.18
CA ILE A 43 -5.06 -1.42 -11.42
C ILE A 43 -4.16 -1.64 -12.64
N ASP A 44 -4.40 -0.86 -13.70
CA ASP A 44 -3.57 -0.91 -14.90
C ASP A 44 -2.38 0.02 -14.76
N VAL A 45 -1.19 -0.52 -14.98
CA VAL A 45 0.05 0.25 -14.98
C VAL A 45 0.82 -0.05 -16.27
N SER A 46 1.51 0.95 -16.77
CA SER A 46 2.21 0.84 -18.07
C SER A 46 3.59 0.23 -17.96
N ASN A 47 4.13 0.03 -16.77
CA ASN A 47 5.46 -0.53 -16.61
C ASN A 47 5.47 -2.03 -16.93
N LYS A 48 6.58 -2.48 -17.52
CA LYS A 48 6.74 -3.90 -17.88
C LYS A 48 7.06 -4.78 -16.69
N ASP A 49 7.73 -4.24 -15.68
CA ASP A 49 8.12 -5.00 -14.49
C ASP A 49 7.21 -4.59 -13.33
N VAL A 50 6.29 -5.48 -13.01
CA VAL A 50 5.27 -5.23 -11.99
C VAL A 50 5.29 -6.36 -10.97
N PHE A 51 5.47 -5.99 -9.70
CA PHE A 51 5.24 -6.91 -8.60
C PHE A 51 3.79 -6.75 -8.14
N ARG A 52 2.95 -7.68 -8.56
CA ARG A 52 1.53 -7.66 -8.19
C ARG A 52 1.26 -8.66 -7.07
N VAL A 53 0.50 -8.22 -6.07
CA VAL A 53 0.06 -9.11 -5.00
C VAL A 53 -1.12 -9.94 -5.52
N THR A 54 -0.81 -11.11 -6.02
CA THR A 54 -1.80 -12.04 -6.56
C THR A 54 -2.38 -12.93 -5.48
N GLU A 55 -3.51 -13.57 -5.76
CA GLU A 55 -4.08 -14.56 -4.86
C GLU A 55 -3.09 -15.69 -4.55
N GLU A 56 -2.33 -16.12 -5.54
CA GLU A 56 -1.30 -17.14 -5.37
C GLU A 56 -0.20 -16.69 -4.41
N ARG A 57 0.27 -15.45 -4.53
CA ARG A 57 1.25 -14.90 -3.60
C ARG A 57 0.71 -14.82 -2.18
N LEU A 58 -0.56 -14.45 -2.03
CA LEU A 58 -1.20 -14.36 -0.72
C LEU A 58 -1.37 -15.73 -0.05
N LYS A 59 -1.57 -16.78 -0.82
CA LYS A 59 -1.62 -18.14 -0.27
C LYS A 59 -0.26 -18.59 0.25
N ASP A 60 0.80 -18.25 -0.46
CA ASP A 60 2.17 -18.58 -0.07
C ASP A 60 2.69 -17.70 1.07
N ARG A 61 2.40 -16.42 0.99
CA ARG A 61 2.88 -15.41 1.96
C ARG A 61 1.70 -14.54 2.40
N PRO A 62 0.90 -15.00 3.38
CA PRO A 62 -0.31 -14.28 3.80
C PRO A 62 -0.06 -13.10 4.74
N ASN A 63 1.11 -13.00 5.37
CA ASN A 63 1.42 -11.91 6.29
C ASN A 63 1.74 -10.64 5.50
N ILE A 64 0.93 -9.60 5.66
CA ILE A 64 1.11 -8.34 4.92
C ILE A 64 2.44 -7.67 5.21
N PHE A 65 3.00 -7.85 6.41
CA PHE A 65 4.29 -7.25 6.78
C PHE A 65 5.47 -7.87 6.04
N ASP A 66 5.31 -9.06 5.47
CA ASP A 66 6.34 -9.70 4.65
C ASP A 66 6.63 -8.92 3.35
N TYR A 67 5.73 -8.02 2.95
CA TYR A 67 5.85 -7.25 1.71
C TYR A 67 6.55 -5.89 1.89
N LEU A 68 6.96 -5.54 3.11
CA LEU A 68 7.49 -4.21 3.39
C LEU A 68 8.76 -3.89 2.60
N THR A 69 9.71 -4.80 2.49
CA THR A 69 10.94 -4.58 1.71
C THR A 69 10.62 -4.36 0.23
N VAL A 70 9.72 -5.16 -0.33
CA VAL A 70 9.32 -5.05 -1.73
C VAL A 70 8.60 -3.71 -2.00
N ILE A 71 7.83 -3.24 -1.03
CA ILE A 71 7.15 -1.94 -1.13
C ILE A 71 8.16 -0.79 -1.05
N GLU A 72 9.09 -0.86 -0.12
CA GLU A 72 10.10 0.19 0.07
C GLU A 72 10.98 0.39 -1.16
N ASN A 73 11.34 -0.69 -1.82
CA ASN A 73 12.27 -0.66 -2.94
C ASN A 73 11.60 -0.43 -4.29
N ALA A 74 10.27 -0.43 -4.35
CA ALA A 74 9.54 -0.19 -5.57
C ALA A 74 9.71 1.25 -6.06
N LYS A 75 9.75 1.43 -7.37
CA LYS A 75 9.79 2.74 -8.01
C LYS A 75 8.49 3.51 -7.78
N GLU A 76 7.37 2.83 -7.87
CA GLU A 76 6.04 3.34 -7.57
C GLU A 76 5.25 2.29 -6.81
N VAL A 77 4.31 2.76 -6.02
CA VAL A 77 3.41 1.90 -5.24
C VAL A 77 1.98 2.28 -5.59
N HIS A 78 1.25 1.33 -6.14
CA HIS A 78 -0.15 1.50 -6.50
C HIS A 78 -1.01 0.56 -5.67
N CYS A 79 -1.91 1.12 -4.90
CA CYS A 79 -2.81 0.35 -4.03
C CYS A 79 -4.25 0.76 -4.24
N MET A 80 -5.16 -0.19 -4.11
CA MET A 80 -6.54 0.14 -3.79
C MET A 80 -6.66 0.36 -2.28
N ASP A 81 -7.79 0.89 -1.82
CA ASP A 81 -8.08 1.04 -0.40
C ASP A 81 -8.18 -0.35 0.25
N SER A 82 -7.16 -0.70 1.02
CA SER A 82 -6.97 -2.05 1.55
C SER A 82 -6.06 -2.05 2.77
N CYS A 83 -5.89 -3.21 3.38
CA CYS A 83 -4.97 -3.37 4.50
C CYS A 83 -3.52 -3.00 4.13
N TYR A 84 -3.10 -3.22 2.88
CA TYR A 84 -1.77 -2.81 2.42
C TYR A 84 -1.63 -1.29 2.43
N ALA A 85 -2.63 -0.56 1.94
CA ALA A 85 -2.61 0.90 1.96
C ALA A 85 -2.57 1.43 3.40
N TRP A 86 -3.34 0.84 4.28
CA TRP A 86 -3.33 1.22 5.70
C TRP A 86 -1.99 0.95 6.35
N MET A 87 -1.37 -0.19 6.06
CA MET A 87 -0.04 -0.54 6.56
C MET A 87 1.01 0.48 6.10
N ILE A 88 1.03 0.78 4.81
CA ILE A 88 1.96 1.75 4.22
C ILE A 88 1.78 3.12 4.89
N ASN A 89 0.53 3.52 5.10
CA ASN A 89 0.21 4.80 5.74
C ASN A 89 0.69 4.84 7.19
N MET A 90 0.44 3.79 7.96
CA MET A 90 0.81 3.75 9.38
C MET A 90 2.32 3.74 9.59
N ILE A 91 3.07 3.10 8.69
CA ILE A 91 4.53 3.02 8.77
C ILE A 91 5.18 4.23 8.08
N GLU A 92 4.39 4.99 7.31
CA GLU A 92 4.86 6.19 6.60
C GLU A 92 5.95 5.88 5.58
N ILE A 93 5.72 4.86 4.75
CA ILE A 93 6.62 4.48 3.68
C ILE A 93 6.31 5.30 2.43
N GLY A 94 7.34 5.95 1.86
CA GLY A 94 7.23 6.64 0.59
C GLY A 94 6.75 8.08 0.71
N ASN A 95 6.26 8.62 -0.40
CA ASN A 95 5.83 10.01 -0.54
C ASN A 95 4.83 10.14 -1.68
N PRO A 96 4.17 11.32 -1.88
CA PRO A 96 3.15 11.46 -2.92
C PRO A 96 3.63 11.27 -4.35
N SER A 97 4.93 11.45 -4.64
CA SER A 97 5.43 11.19 -5.99
C SER A 97 5.61 9.69 -6.28
N LYS A 98 5.60 8.86 -5.26
CA LYS A 98 5.79 7.42 -5.37
C LYS A 98 4.49 6.63 -5.11
N ASN A 99 3.67 7.08 -4.18
CA ASN A 99 2.52 6.34 -3.68
C ASN A 99 1.22 6.82 -4.33
N PHE A 100 0.50 5.90 -4.95
CA PHE A 100 -0.78 6.19 -5.62
C PHE A 100 -1.88 5.32 -5.01
N LEU A 101 -2.91 5.98 -4.47
CA LEU A 101 -4.08 5.29 -3.93
C LEU A 101 -5.24 5.43 -4.93
N HIS A 102 -5.68 4.31 -5.47
CA HIS A 102 -6.72 4.24 -6.49
C HIS A 102 -8.09 4.08 -5.86
N LEU A 103 -8.81 5.18 -5.73
CA LEU A 103 -10.13 5.22 -5.09
C LEU A 103 -11.26 4.91 -6.05
N ASP A 104 -11.06 5.19 -7.32
CA ASP A 104 -12.05 4.96 -8.38
C ASP A 104 -12.36 3.47 -8.59
N ILE A 105 -11.44 2.60 -8.23
CA ILE A 105 -11.59 1.15 -8.38
C ILE A 105 -12.78 0.63 -7.57
N LYS A 106 -12.95 1.08 -6.34
CA LYS A 106 -14.09 0.71 -5.49
C LYS A 106 -15.31 1.62 -5.70
N GLY A 107 -15.10 2.83 -6.21
CA GLY A 107 -16.17 3.76 -6.54
C GLY A 107 -16.91 4.40 -5.37
N ASN A 108 -16.51 4.15 -4.13
CA ASN A 108 -17.26 4.54 -2.95
C ASN A 108 -16.60 5.61 -2.08
N TYR A 109 -15.40 6.05 -2.44
CA TYR A 109 -14.64 6.97 -1.61
C TYR A 109 -14.20 8.19 -2.39
N THR A 110 -14.14 9.33 -1.70
CA THR A 110 -13.53 10.54 -2.24
C THR A 110 -12.12 10.70 -1.65
N PRO A 111 -11.20 11.37 -2.36
CA PRO A 111 -9.86 11.63 -1.82
C PRO A 111 -9.90 12.35 -0.47
N ARG A 112 -10.84 13.28 -0.30
CA ARG A 112 -11.00 14.02 0.94
C ARG A 112 -11.32 13.12 2.13
N MET A 113 -12.22 12.14 1.95
CA MET A 113 -12.60 11.20 3.00
C MET A 113 -11.41 10.36 3.44
N VAL A 114 -10.68 9.82 2.49
CA VAL A 114 -9.53 8.94 2.77
C VAL A 114 -8.40 9.74 3.42
N LYS A 115 -8.12 10.93 2.94
CA LYS A 115 -7.08 11.79 3.49
C LYS A 115 -7.38 12.15 4.95
N THR A 116 -8.64 12.42 5.28
CA THR A 116 -9.05 12.71 6.65
C THR A 116 -8.79 11.52 7.57
N VAL A 117 -9.09 10.31 7.11
CA VAL A 117 -8.91 9.10 7.92
C VAL A 117 -7.44 8.73 8.04
N PHE A 118 -6.68 8.74 6.95
CA PHE A 118 -5.26 8.40 6.97
C PHE A 118 -4.42 9.40 7.78
N GLY A 119 -4.70 10.68 7.63
CA GLY A 119 -4.00 11.72 8.39
C GLY A 119 -2.57 12.01 7.96
N ASN A 120 -2.00 11.24 7.03
CA ASN A 120 -0.66 11.42 6.50
C ASN A 120 -0.72 11.91 5.05
N ASP A 121 0.30 12.66 4.64
CA ASP A 121 0.35 13.26 3.31
C ASP A 121 1.38 12.56 2.43
N ILE A 122 1.27 11.23 2.33
CA ILE A 122 2.21 10.39 1.57
C ILE A 122 1.58 9.80 0.31
N TRP A 123 0.36 10.20 -0.05
CA TRP A 123 -0.39 9.61 -1.17
C TRP A 123 -0.75 10.64 -2.23
N THR A 124 -0.70 10.19 -3.48
CA THR A 124 -1.45 10.81 -4.57
C THR A 124 -2.72 10.00 -4.78
N TYR A 125 -3.87 10.64 -4.75
CA TYR A 125 -5.17 9.98 -4.91
C TYR A 125 -5.60 10.01 -6.38
N THR A 126 -6.09 8.88 -6.87
CA THR A 126 -6.51 8.76 -8.26
C THR A 126 -7.78 7.93 -8.43
#